data_899619bae3078667870cfe71ad039c95
#
_entry.id   899619bae3078667870cfe71ad039c95
#
_cell.length_a   1.000
_cell.length_b   1.000
_cell.length_c   1.000
_cell.angle_alpha   90.00
_cell.angle_beta   90.00
_cell.angle_gamma   90.00
#
_symmetry.space_group_name_H-M   'P 1'
#
loop_
_entity.id
_entity.type
_entity.pdbx_description
1 polymer ?
#
loop_
_entity_poly.entity_id
_entity_poly.type
_entity_poly.pdbx_seq_one_letter_code
_entity_poly.pdbx_strand_id
1 'polypeptide(L)'
;MACVSVCNKNCIKIIDSMENMNCIIDEKLCVNCNKCRSVCPNNKKNKKYRPLEWKQGWTTFNTRSLSSSGGVALAIISSFIQNGGYVASCLFKDGEFIFELTNDLEMSKKFAGSKYVKSNPNGIYLKIKERLKTDKVLFIGLPCQVAAVNNYIKDKKNL
;
A
#
# COMPACT_ATOMS: atom_id res chain seq x y z
N MET A 1 8.25 -3.14 -3.08
CA MET A 1 8.08 -3.78 -4.42
C MET A 1 7.72 -2.78 -5.55
N ALA A 2 7.69 -1.47 -5.27
CA ALA A 2 7.51 -0.46 -6.33
C ALA A 2 8.58 -0.52 -7.43
N CYS A 3 9.79 -1.00 -7.10
CA CYS A 3 10.87 -1.23 -8.06
C CYS A 3 10.50 -2.23 -9.17
N VAL A 4 9.76 -3.29 -8.83
CA VAL A 4 9.26 -4.26 -9.81
C VAL A 4 8.26 -3.57 -10.76
N SER A 5 7.28 -2.86 -10.18
CA SER A 5 6.22 -2.19 -10.95
C SER A 5 6.72 -1.06 -11.86
N VAL A 6 7.87 -0.45 -11.57
CA VAL A 6 8.44 0.64 -12.38
C VAL A 6 9.38 0.16 -13.47
N CYS A 7 9.78 -1.12 -13.44
CA CYS A 7 10.76 -1.66 -14.36
C CYS A 7 10.15 -2.07 -15.70
N ASN A 8 10.34 -1.26 -16.75
CA ASN A 8 9.84 -1.57 -18.10
C ASN A 8 10.59 -2.72 -18.80
N LYS A 9 11.70 -3.20 -18.20
CA LYS A 9 12.49 -4.32 -18.72
C LYS A 9 12.20 -5.64 -18.03
N ASN A 10 11.31 -5.62 -17.01
CA ASN A 10 10.95 -6.79 -16.21
C ASN A 10 12.16 -7.55 -15.64
N CYS A 11 13.28 -6.83 -15.43
CA CYS A 11 14.54 -7.43 -14.96
C CYS A 11 14.61 -7.55 -13.43
N ILE A 12 13.53 -7.27 -12.70
CA ILE A 12 13.52 -7.31 -11.24
C ILE A 12 12.57 -8.41 -10.79
N LYS A 13 13.10 -9.38 -10.05
CA LYS A 13 12.35 -10.48 -9.45
C LYS A 13 12.27 -10.32 -7.95
N ILE A 14 11.14 -10.73 -7.36
CA ILE A 14 10.97 -10.79 -5.91
C ILE A 14 11.50 -12.13 -5.44
N ILE A 15 12.31 -12.10 -4.37
CA ILE A 15 12.67 -13.26 -3.58
C ILE A 15 11.99 -13.11 -2.23
N ASP A 16 11.14 -14.05 -1.93
CA ASP A 16 10.47 -14.16 -0.64
C ASP A 16 10.99 -15.41 0.08
N SER A 17 11.61 -15.18 1.24
CA SER A 17 12.08 -16.23 2.14
C SER A 17 11.39 -16.07 3.49
N MET A 18 11.53 -17.04 4.39
CA MET A 18 10.97 -16.93 5.75
C MET A 18 11.46 -15.67 6.47
N GLU A 19 12.71 -15.28 6.29
CA GLU A 19 13.35 -14.18 7.02
C GLU A 19 13.09 -12.81 6.37
N ASN A 20 13.09 -12.74 5.04
CA ASN A 20 13.01 -11.46 4.35
C ASN A 20 12.33 -11.55 2.97
N MET A 21 11.94 -10.40 2.46
CA MET A 21 11.43 -10.23 1.10
C MET A 21 12.27 -9.17 0.40
N ASN A 22 13.05 -9.59 -0.58
CA ASN A 22 13.97 -8.74 -1.34
C ASN A 22 13.69 -8.79 -2.84
N CYS A 23 14.38 -7.91 -3.58
CA CYS A 23 14.36 -7.91 -5.04
C CYS A 23 15.77 -8.16 -5.57
N ILE A 24 15.86 -9.02 -6.59
CA ILE A 24 17.09 -9.25 -7.35
C ILE A 24 16.93 -8.67 -8.74
N ILE A 25 18.00 -8.06 -9.25
CA ILE A 25 18.06 -7.48 -10.58
C ILE A 25 18.82 -8.46 -11.48
N ASP A 26 18.20 -8.83 -12.59
CA ASP A 26 18.88 -9.53 -13.68
C ASP A 26 19.74 -8.52 -14.46
N GLU A 27 21.04 -8.56 -14.24
CA GLU A 27 21.99 -7.63 -14.83
C GLU A 27 22.06 -7.72 -16.35
N LYS A 28 21.76 -8.90 -16.95
CA LYS A 28 21.75 -9.10 -18.39
C LYS A 28 20.62 -8.34 -19.08
N LEU A 29 19.50 -8.15 -18.39
CA LEU A 29 18.32 -7.44 -18.89
C LEU A 29 18.29 -5.97 -18.43
N CYS A 30 19.08 -5.62 -17.43
CA CYS A 30 19.09 -4.30 -16.84
C CYS A 30 19.82 -3.28 -17.73
N VAL A 31 19.14 -2.19 -18.06
CA VAL A 31 19.69 -1.06 -18.84
C VAL A 31 20.18 0.09 -17.95
N ASN A 32 20.34 -0.12 -16.68
CA ASN A 32 20.85 0.85 -15.69
C ASN A 32 20.11 2.21 -15.67
N CYS A 33 18.81 2.25 -15.96
CA CYS A 33 18.01 3.47 -16.02
C CYS A 33 17.68 4.11 -14.66
N ASN A 34 18.02 3.47 -13.56
CA ASN A 34 17.81 3.92 -12.16
C ASN A 34 16.35 4.20 -11.75
N LYS A 35 15.35 3.86 -12.54
CA LYS A 35 13.93 4.05 -12.16
C LYS A 35 13.56 3.30 -10.89
N CYS A 36 14.05 2.06 -10.70
CA CYS A 36 13.83 1.27 -9.49
C CYS A 36 14.39 1.97 -8.24
N ARG A 37 15.58 2.59 -8.36
CA ARG A 37 16.20 3.34 -7.27
C ARG A 37 15.39 4.59 -6.90
N SER A 38 14.82 5.28 -7.89
CA SER A 38 14.05 6.51 -7.66
C SER A 38 12.73 6.29 -6.89
N VAL A 39 12.13 5.10 -6.97
CA VAL A 39 10.88 4.76 -6.26
C VAL A 39 11.12 4.03 -4.94
N CYS A 40 12.34 3.56 -4.69
CA CYS A 40 12.66 2.80 -3.48
C CYS A 40 12.66 3.72 -2.24
N PRO A 41 11.88 3.42 -1.21
CA PRO A 41 11.85 4.24 0.00
C PRO A 41 13.15 4.19 0.79
N ASN A 42 13.96 3.13 0.64
CA ASN A 42 15.24 2.98 1.33
C ASN A 42 16.37 3.80 0.68
N ASN A 43 16.24 4.12 -0.61
CA ASN A 43 17.25 4.86 -1.37
C ASN A 43 16.98 6.37 -1.44
N LYS A 44 15.89 6.83 -0.84
CA LYS A 44 15.49 8.23 -0.87
C LYS A 44 15.15 8.71 0.54
N LYS A 45 15.64 9.89 0.92
CA LYS A 45 15.19 10.53 2.16
C LYS A 45 13.70 10.85 2.03
N ASN A 46 12.87 10.15 2.77
CA ASN A 46 11.44 10.42 2.82
C ASN A 46 11.20 11.68 3.64
N LYS A 47 10.27 12.53 3.18
CA LYS A 47 9.88 13.72 3.92
C LYS A 47 9.23 13.30 5.23
N LYS A 48 9.74 13.84 6.34
CA LYS A 48 9.14 13.68 7.66
C LYS A 48 8.21 14.84 7.92
N TYR A 49 7.04 14.56 8.47
CA TYR A 49 6.06 15.56 8.85
C TYR A 49 5.92 15.54 10.37
N ARG A 50 5.91 16.73 10.98
CA ARG A 50 5.56 16.86 12.39
C ARG A 50 4.03 16.88 12.47
N PRO A 51 3.40 16.05 13.32
CA PRO A 51 1.96 16.12 13.51
C PRO A 51 1.57 17.46 14.15
N LEU A 52 0.43 18.00 13.72
CA LEU A 52 -0.14 19.21 14.31
C LEU A 52 -0.88 18.89 15.60
N GLU A 53 -1.54 17.72 15.63
CA GLU A 53 -2.30 17.24 16.78
C GLU A 53 -2.13 15.72 16.92
N TRP A 54 -2.26 15.24 18.15
CA TRP A 54 -2.34 13.84 18.49
C TRP A 54 -3.72 13.56 19.07
N LYS A 55 -4.40 12.55 18.53
CA LYS A 55 -5.72 12.13 19.00
C LYS A 55 -5.72 10.64 19.30
N GLN A 56 -6.36 10.27 20.39
CA GLN A 56 -6.65 8.87 20.74
C GLN A 56 -8.17 8.68 20.73
N GLY A 57 -8.62 7.55 20.21
CA GLY A 57 -10.05 7.29 20.12
C GLY A 57 -10.38 5.88 19.65
N TRP A 58 -11.65 5.60 19.59
CA TRP A 58 -12.21 4.36 19.09
C TRP A 58 -13.50 4.66 18.32
N THR A 59 -13.88 3.76 17.44
CA THR A 59 -15.15 3.85 16.74
C THR A 59 -16.29 3.35 17.62
N THR A 60 -17.45 3.98 17.52
CA THR A 60 -18.72 3.54 18.13
C THR A 60 -19.48 2.57 17.24
N PHE A 61 -19.02 2.35 16.00
CA PHE A 61 -19.67 1.47 15.03
C PHE A 61 -19.43 -0.01 15.34
N ASN A 62 -20.33 -0.89 14.86
CA ASN A 62 -20.21 -2.35 14.96
C ASN A 62 -18.91 -2.91 14.36
N THR A 63 -18.22 -2.11 13.55
CA THR A 63 -16.91 -2.42 12.95
C THR A 63 -15.79 -2.59 13.98
N ARG A 64 -15.97 -2.13 15.24
CA ARG A 64 -14.93 -2.29 16.26
C ARG A 64 -14.66 -3.76 16.60
N SER A 65 -15.68 -4.60 16.61
CA SER A 65 -15.54 -6.04 16.86
C SER A 65 -14.66 -6.76 15.83
N LEU A 66 -14.55 -6.20 14.61
CA LEU A 66 -13.71 -6.73 13.53
C LEU A 66 -12.25 -6.24 13.62
N SER A 67 -11.93 -5.35 14.55
CA SER A 67 -10.65 -4.65 14.60
C SER A 67 -9.82 -5.07 15.80
N SER A 68 -8.48 -5.12 15.64
CA SER A 68 -7.55 -5.48 16.73
C SER A 68 -7.41 -4.38 17.81
N SER A 69 -7.93 -3.17 17.58
CA SER A 69 -7.81 -2.01 18.46
C SER A 69 -9.06 -1.14 18.37
N GLY A 70 -8.93 0.18 18.37
CA GLY A 70 -10.05 1.12 18.37
C GLY A 70 -10.93 1.15 17.11
N GLY A 71 -10.58 0.45 16.04
CA GLY A 71 -11.37 0.38 14.81
C GLY A 71 -11.31 1.62 13.91
N VAL A 72 -10.51 2.62 14.26
CA VAL A 72 -10.45 3.91 13.54
C VAL A 72 -10.06 3.73 12.06
N ALA A 73 -9.10 2.86 11.77
CA ALA A 73 -8.69 2.59 10.39
C ALA A 73 -9.87 2.06 9.54
N LEU A 74 -10.64 1.09 10.07
CA LEU A 74 -11.79 0.54 9.36
C LEU A 74 -12.92 1.56 9.21
N ALA A 75 -13.13 2.44 10.20
CA ALA A 75 -14.10 3.53 10.10
C ALA A 75 -13.72 4.53 8.98
N ILE A 76 -12.43 4.89 8.88
CA ILE A 76 -11.92 5.74 7.79
C ILE A 76 -12.12 5.06 6.44
N ILE A 77 -11.79 3.77 6.31
CA ILE A 77 -12.00 2.96 5.11
C ILE A 77 -13.48 3.02 4.68
N SER A 78 -14.37 2.70 5.60
CA SER A 78 -15.83 2.66 5.32
C SER A 78 -16.34 4.01 4.87
N SER A 79 -15.99 5.09 5.59
CA SER A 79 -16.37 6.45 5.21
C SER A 79 -15.84 6.85 3.83
N PHE A 80 -14.58 6.50 3.53
CA PHE A 80 -13.97 6.84 2.25
C PHE A 80 -14.67 6.14 1.08
N ILE A 81 -15.02 4.85 1.23
CA ILE A 81 -15.77 4.08 0.23
C ILE A 81 -17.18 4.64 0.06
N GLN A 82 -17.89 4.95 1.16
CA GLN A 82 -19.23 5.54 1.10
C GLN A 82 -19.25 6.89 0.36
N ASN A 83 -18.15 7.61 0.37
CA ASN A 83 -17.97 8.85 -0.41
C ASN A 83 -17.43 8.60 -1.84
N GLY A 84 -17.56 7.38 -2.36
CA GLY A 84 -17.22 7.03 -3.74
C GLY A 84 -15.74 6.77 -4.01
N GLY A 85 -14.90 6.69 -2.96
CA GLY A 85 -13.47 6.43 -3.12
C GLY A 85 -13.12 4.95 -3.17
N TYR A 86 -11.89 4.65 -3.59
CA TYR A 86 -11.29 3.32 -3.57
C TYR A 86 -10.25 3.22 -2.46
N VAL A 87 -10.17 2.08 -1.81
CA VAL A 87 -9.18 1.83 -0.74
C VAL A 87 -8.25 0.71 -1.14
N ALA A 88 -6.95 0.93 -0.98
CA ALA A 88 -5.91 -0.08 -1.13
C ALA A 88 -5.28 -0.37 0.22
N SER A 89 -5.36 -1.63 0.66
CA SER A 89 -4.76 -2.08 1.92
C SER A 89 -4.43 -3.57 1.88
N CYS A 90 -3.79 -4.04 2.94
CA CYS A 90 -3.36 -5.43 3.10
C CYS A 90 -4.50 -6.30 3.62
N LEU A 91 -4.65 -7.49 3.01
CA LEU A 91 -5.52 -8.55 3.47
C LEU A 91 -4.81 -9.92 3.39
N PHE A 92 -5.37 -10.92 4.07
CA PHE A 92 -4.96 -12.31 3.92
C PHE A 92 -5.85 -12.98 2.88
N LYS A 93 -5.23 -13.61 1.87
CA LYS A 93 -5.93 -14.31 0.80
C LYS A 93 -5.04 -15.44 0.28
N ASP A 94 -5.61 -16.61 0.10
CA ASP A 94 -4.96 -17.78 -0.50
C ASP A 94 -3.58 -18.12 0.12
N GLY A 95 -3.46 -17.98 1.46
CA GLY A 95 -2.22 -18.26 2.18
C GLY A 95 -1.21 -17.12 2.22
N GLU A 96 -1.50 -15.98 1.59
CA GLU A 96 -0.60 -14.83 1.48
C GLU A 96 -1.18 -13.54 2.03
N PHE A 97 -0.31 -12.65 2.49
CA PHE A 97 -0.66 -11.27 2.85
C PHE A 97 -0.36 -10.35 1.68
N ILE A 98 -1.40 -10.02 0.91
CA ILE A 98 -1.32 -9.21 -0.31
C ILE A 98 -2.05 -7.88 -0.15
N PHE A 99 -1.81 -6.97 -1.09
CA PHE A 99 -2.56 -5.72 -1.18
C PHE A 99 -3.64 -5.83 -2.26
N GLU A 100 -4.85 -5.42 -1.91
CA GLU A 100 -5.97 -5.29 -2.86
C GLU A 100 -6.52 -3.88 -2.87
N LEU A 101 -7.11 -3.51 -4.01
CA LEU A 101 -7.81 -2.24 -4.23
C LEU A 101 -9.29 -2.52 -4.41
N THR A 102 -10.14 -1.89 -3.60
CA THR A 102 -11.59 -2.09 -3.64
C THR A 102 -12.36 -0.83 -3.31
N ASN A 103 -13.60 -0.75 -3.76
CA ASN A 103 -14.64 0.17 -3.30
C ASN A 103 -15.86 -0.58 -2.73
N ASP A 104 -15.73 -1.88 -2.50
CA ASP A 104 -16.74 -2.72 -1.87
C ASP A 104 -16.54 -2.71 -0.35
N LEU A 105 -17.60 -2.34 0.39
CA LEU A 105 -17.61 -2.28 1.85
C LEU A 105 -17.40 -3.66 2.49
N GLU A 106 -18.02 -4.71 1.95
CA GLU A 106 -17.88 -6.06 2.51
C GLU A 106 -16.46 -6.59 2.32
N MET A 107 -15.89 -6.40 1.12
CA MET A 107 -14.51 -6.77 0.88
C MET A 107 -13.54 -5.97 1.78
N SER A 108 -13.82 -4.69 2.00
CA SER A 108 -12.96 -3.83 2.81
C SER A 108 -12.86 -4.25 4.28
N LYS A 109 -13.83 -4.99 4.82
CA LYS A 109 -13.77 -5.57 6.17
C LYS A 109 -12.59 -6.52 6.33
N LYS A 110 -12.13 -7.17 5.25
CA LYS A 110 -10.93 -8.04 5.26
C LYS A 110 -9.63 -7.27 5.50
N PHE A 111 -9.66 -5.93 5.36
CA PHE A 111 -8.51 -5.07 5.71
C PHE A 111 -8.37 -4.85 7.21
N ALA A 112 -9.42 -5.13 7.99
CA ALA A 112 -9.40 -4.99 9.44
C ALA A 112 -8.37 -5.93 10.10
N GLY A 113 -7.95 -5.55 11.29
CA GLY A 113 -6.96 -6.28 12.08
C GLY A 113 -5.51 -6.03 11.64
N SER A 114 -4.62 -5.93 12.62
CA SER A 114 -3.18 -5.78 12.38
C SER A 114 -2.58 -7.09 11.84
N LYS A 115 -1.79 -7.00 10.78
CA LYS A 115 -1.06 -8.12 10.19
C LYS A 115 0.41 -8.02 10.61
N TYR A 116 0.82 -8.82 11.59
CA TYR A 116 2.17 -8.81 12.16
C TYR A 116 3.14 -9.70 11.38
N VAL A 117 3.01 -9.71 10.06
CA VAL A 117 3.82 -10.51 9.13
C VAL A 117 4.19 -9.67 7.91
N LYS A 118 5.14 -10.18 7.12
CA LYS A 118 5.46 -9.58 5.82
C LYS A 118 4.22 -9.57 4.94
N SER A 119 4.04 -8.50 4.19
CA SER A 119 2.97 -8.38 3.21
C SER A 119 3.55 -8.02 1.84
N ASN A 120 3.00 -8.61 0.79
CA ASN A 120 3.47 -8.41 -0.57
C ASN A 120 2.64 -7.33 -1.29
N PRO A 121 3.17 -6.11 -1.45
CA PRO A 121 2.49 -5.04 -2.17
C PRO A 121 2.72 -5.09 -3.69
N ASN A 122 3.15 -6.23 -4.23
CA ASN A 122 3.39 -6.36 -5.67
C ASN A 122 2.10 -6.18 -6.46
N GLY A 123 2.19 -5.46 -7.58
CA GLY A 123 1.05 -5.19 -8.46
C GLY A 123 0.13 -4.05 -8.00
N ILE A 124 0.07 -3.72 -6.70
CA ILE A 124 -0.85 -2.70 -6.19
C ILE A 124 -0.52 -1.29 -6.73
N TYR A 125 0.75 -0.98 -6.94
CA TYR A 125 1.19 0.34 -7.42
C TYR A 125 0.61 0.69 -8.80
N LEU A 126 0.54 -0.29 -9.71
CA LEU A 126 -0.07 -0.13 -11.03
C LEU A 126 -1.58 0.05 -10.91
N LYS A 127 -2.26 -0.78 -10.10
CA LYS A 127 -3.71 -0.67 -9.85
C LYS A 127 -4.07 0.72 -9.30
N ILE A 128 -3.31 1.22 -8.32
CA ILE A 128 -3.51 2.57 -7.76
C ILE A 128 -3.30 3.62 -8.84
N LYS A 129 -2.20 3.56 -9.61
CA LYS A 129 -1.89 4.53 -10.65
C LYS A 129 -3.00 4.62 -11.70
N GLU A 130 -3.54 3.49 -12.13
CA GLU A 130 -4.64 3.47 -13.11
C GLU A 130 -5.92 4.05 -12.51
N ARG A 131 -6.26 3.68 -11.27
CA ARG A 131 -7.49 4.17 -10.62
C ARG A 131 -7.47 5.66 -10.34
N LEU A 132 -6.32 6.21 -9.99
CA LEU A 132 -6.15 7.65 -9.74
C LEU A 132 -6.44 8.57 -10.94
N LYS A 133 -6.58 8.01 -12.14
CA LYS A 133 -6.98 8.78 -13.34
C LYS A 133 -8.43 9.26 -13.26
N THR A 134 -9.29 8.50 -12.59
CA THR A 134 -10.74 8.74 -12.52
C THR A 134 -11.25 8.94 -11.12
N ASP A 135 -10.63 8.29 -10.13
CA ASP A 135 -11.19 8.17 -8.79
C ASP A 135 -10.17 8.56 -7.70
N LYS A 136 -10.68 8.89 -6.53
CA LYS A 136 -9.86 9.07 -5.32
C LYS A 136 -9.45 7.72 -4.75
N VAL A 137 -8.21 7.60 -4.31
CA VAL A 137 -7.67 6.39 -3.71
C VAL A 137 -7.06 6.69 -2.34
N LEU A 138 -7.50 5.96 -1.33
CA LEU A 138 -6.88 5.92 -0.01
C LEU A 138 -5.95 4.71 0.07
N PHE A 139 -4.68 4.93 0.36
CA PHE A 139 -3.73 3.85 0.63
C PHE A 139 -3.44 3.74 2.12
N ILE A 140 -3.63 2.55 2.69
CA ILE A 140 -3.31 2.23 4.07
C ILE A 140 -2.24 1.14 4.11
N GLY A 141 -1.11 1.45 4.74
CA GLY A 141 0.02 0.54 4.85
C GLY A 141 1.07 1.03 5.84
N LEU A 142 2.17 0.30 5.95
CA LEU A 142 3.31 0.69 6.78
C LEU A 142 3.97 1.98 6.23
N PRO A 143 4.68 2.76 7.06
CA PRO A 143 5.34 3.99 6.61
C PRO A 143 6.23 3.82 5.39
N CYS A 144 6.98 2.72 5.29
CA CYS A 144 7.81 2.42 4.11
C CYS A 144 6.97 2.12 2.85
N GLN A 145 5.81 1.50 3.01
CA GLN A 145 4.88 1.22 1.91
C GLN A 145 4.20 2.50 1.43
N VAL A 146 3.77 3.36 2.33
CA VAL A 146 3.25 4.72 2.02
C VAL A 146 4.32 5.54 1.30
N ALA A 147 5.56 5.52 1.77
CA ALA A 147 6.66 6.20 1.11
C ALA A 147 6.92 5.68 -0.32
N ALA A 148 6.81 4.35 -0.52
CA ALA A 148 6.94 3.75 -1.85
C ALA A 148 5.81 4.19 -2.80
N VAL A 149 4.55 4.22 -2.35
CA VAL A 149 3.42 4.76 -3.12
C VAL A 149 3.68 6.23 -3.47
N ASN A 150 4.08 7.04 -2.49
CA ASN A 150 4.39 8.45 -2.70
C ASN A 150 5.53 8.71 -3.70
N ASN A 151 6.51 7.81 -3.77
CA ASN A 151 7.59 7.90 -4.74
C ASN A 151 7.16 7.43 -6.14
N TYR A 152 6.27 6.45 -6.20
CA TYR A 152 5.78 5.85 -7.44
C TYR A 152 4.75 6.73 -8.16
N ILE A 153 3.78 7.28 -7.41
CA ILE A 153 2.73 8.14 -7.93
C ILE A 153 3.26 9.57 -8.07
N LYS A 154 3.25 10.10 -9.30
CA LYS A 154 3.73 11.45 -9.61
C LYS A 154 2.64 12.49 -9.42
N ASP A 155 1.45 12.24 -9.98
CA ASP A 155 0.27 13.06 -9.75
C ASP A 155 -0.51 12.51 -8.56
N LYS A 156 -0.64 13.35 -7.52
CA LYS A 156 -1.25 12.98 -6.23
C LYS A 156 -2.58 13.69 -5.98
N LYS A 157 -3.15 14.29 -6.99
CA LYS A 157 -4.40 15.06 -6.85
C LYS A 157 -5.53 14.24 -6.21
N ASN A 158 -5.59 12.96 -6.54
CA ASN A 158 -6.62 12.03 -6.09
C ASN A 158 -6.11 10.97 -5.07
N LEU A 159 -4.85 11.09 -4.59
CA LEU A 159 -4.23 10.17 -3.62
C LEU A 159 -4.34 10.74 -2.21
#